data_f142aefe3723d2f86367fc2f1db3b332
#
_entry.id   f142aefe3723d2f86367fc2f1db3b332
#
_cell.length_a   1.000
_cell.length_b   1.000
_cell.length_c   1.000
_cell.angle_alpha   90.00
_cell.angle_beta   90.00
_cell.angle_gamma   90.00
#
_symmetry.space_group_name_H-M   'P 1'
#
loop_
_entity.id
_entity.type
_entity.pdbx_description
1 polymer ?
#
loop_
_entity_poly.entity_id
_entity_poly.type
_entity_poly.pdbx_seq_one_letter_code
_entity_poly.pdbx_strand_id
1 'polypeptide(L)' 'MIHSWLVNCEYSSWGEWNVCDKACGGGSQSRTREVKRQAWYGGTKCSADATKDQQICNEAKCPGIEIRNNLT' A
#
# COMPACT_ATOMS: atom_id res chain seq x y z
N MET A 1 -19.09 26.23 22.45
CA MET A 1 -18.70 25.67 22.13
C MET A 1 -19.06 24.94 21.16
N ILE A 2 -18.74 24.70 20.61
CA ILE A 2 -18.94 24.15 19.66
C ILE A 2 -18.69 23.01 19.51
N HIS A 3 -18.87 22.35 19.34
CA HIS A 3 -18.54 21.35 19.19
C HIS A 3 -18.67 20.81 18.18
N SER A 4 -18.35 20.16 18.12
CA SER A 4 -18.04 19.77 16.99
C SER A 4 -18.87 18.75 16.48
N TRP A 5 -19.50 19.02 15.48
CA TRP A 5 -20.33 18.07 14.87
C TRP A 5 -19.61 17.53 13.69
N LEU A 6 -18.44 18.05 13.35
CA LEU A 6 -17.78 17.58 12.16
C LEU A 6 -17.39 16.11 12.32
N VAL A 7 -17.41 15.39 11.23
CA VAL A 7 -17.04 14.00 11.21
C VAL A 7 -15.98 13.84 10.13
N ASN A 8 -14.82 13.38 10.50
CA ASN A 8 -13.76 13.17 9.53
C ASN A 8 -13.95 11.84 8.83
N CYS A 9 -13.42 11.75 7.63
CA CYS A 9 -13.44 10.49 6.91
C CYS A 9 -12.70 9.45 7.71
N GLU A 10 -13.19 8.23 7.67
CA GLU A 10 -12.54 7.12 8.35
C GLU A 10 -12.29 6.03 7.34
N TYR A 11 -11.12 5.38 7.42
CA TYR A 11 -10.81 4.28 6.52
C TYR A 11 -10.83 2.97 7.28
N SER A 12 -11.00 1.90 6.58
CA SER A 12 -10.94 0.58 7.19
C SER A 12 -9.48 0.24 7.46
N SER A 13 -9.24 -0.89 8.05
CA SER A 13 -7.89 -1.40 8.22
C SER A 13 -7.34 -1.72 6.84
N TRP A 14 -6.03 -1.72 6.73
CA TRP A 14 -5.41 -2.10 5.48
C TRP A 14 -5.62 -3.59 5.24
N GLY A 15 -5.86 -3.93 4.01
CA GLY A 15 -5.91 -5.33 3.62
C GLY A 15 -4.51 -5.89 3.56
N GLU A 16 -4.38 -7.12 3.14
CA GLU A 16 -3.08 -7.74 3.06
C GLU A 16 -2.33 -7.31 1.84
N TRP A 17 -1.01 -7.34 1.92
CA TRP A 17 -0.20 -7.05 0.76
C TRP A 17 -0.45 -8.14 -0.28
N ASN A 18 -0.55 -7.75 -1.53
CA ASN A 18 -0.72 -8.75 -2.58
C ASN A 18 0.66 -9.36 -2.84
N VAL A 19 0.72 -10.29 -3.74
CA VAL A 19 1.95 -10.99 -4.05
C VAL A 19 2.92 -10.04 -4.72
N CYS A 20 4.20 -10.14 -4.36
CA CYS A 20 5.22 -9.33 -4.99
C CYS A 20 5.29 -9.73 -6.46
N ASP A 21 5.42 -8.79 -7.35
CA ASP A 21 5.43 -9.09 -8.77
C ASP A 21 6.75 -9.66 -9.26
N LYS A 22 7.76 -9.71 -8.41
CA LYS A 22 9.02 -10.35 -8.76
C LYS A 22 9.52 -11.17 -7.60
N ALA A 23 10.19 -12.24 -7.91
CA ALA A 23 10.72 -13.11 -6.88
C ALA A 23 12.04 -12.58 -6.33
N CYS A 24 12.72 -11.75 -7.10
CA CYS A 24 14.00 -11.19 -6.70
C CYS A 24 14.31 -10.01 -7.60
N GLY A 25 15.31 -9.26 -7.26
CA GLY A 25 15.74 -8.14 -8.09
C GLY A 25 14.92 -6.88 -7.93
N GLY A 26 14.05 -6.86 -6.93
CA GLY A 26 13.26 -5.67 -6.69
C GLY A 26 11.94 -5.67 -7.43
N GLY A 27 10.87 -5.98 -6.76
CA GLY A 27 9.55 -5.91 -7.33
C GLY A 27 8.70 -4.96 -6.53
N SER A 28 7.42 -5.01 -6.72
CA SER A 28 6.51 -4.20 -5.93
C SER A 28 5.28 -4.99 -5.54
N GLN A 29 4.65 -4.56 -4.47
CA GLN A 29 3.41 -5.16 -4.02
C GLN A 29 2.57 -4.03 -3.47
N SER A 30 1.29 -4.25 -3.38
CA SER A 30 0.40 -3.21 -2.93
C SER A 30 -0.67 -3.78 -2.01
N ARG A 31 -1.33 -2.88 -1.31
CA ARG A 31 -2.46 -3.23 -0.48
C ARG A 31 -3.44 -2.08 -0.58
N THR A 32 -4.66 -2.31 -0.17
CA THR A 32 -5.69 -1.29 -0.25
C THR A 32 -6.53 -1.30 1.00
N ARG A 33 -7.29 -0.26 1.18
CA ARG A 33 -8.29 -0.20 2.23
C ARG A 33 -9.47 0.57 1.66
N GLU A 34 -10.56 0.56 2.37
CA GLU A 34 -11.77 1.20 1.89
C GLU A 34 -12.18 2.34 2.79
N VAL A 35 -13.07 3.17 2.31
CA VAL A 35 -13.61 4.23 3.11
C VAL A 35 -14.68 3.61 3.98
N LYS A 36 -14.52 3.73 5.28
CA LYS A 36 -15.46 3.19 6.23
C LYS A 36 -16.56 4.21 6.54
N ARG A 37 -16.20 5.47 6.54
CA ARG A 37 -17.17 6.53 6.82
C ARG A 37 -16.80 7.79 6.05
N GLN A 38 -17.74 8.38 5.38
CA GLN A 38 -17.49 9.61 4.66
C GLN A 38 -17.44 10.78 5.64
N ALA A 39 -16.77 11.83 5.24
CA ALA A 39 -16.72 13.04 6.05
C ALA A 39 -18.06 13.77 5.98
N TRP A 40 -18.40 14.42 7.07
CA TRP A 40 -19.60 15.20 7.13
C TRP A 40 -19.34 16.51 7.87
N TYR A 41 -20.21 17.47 7.62
CA TYR A 41 -20.17 18.73 8.37
C TYR A 41 -18.80 19.38 8.43
N GLY A 42 -18.12 19.41 7.33
CA GLY A 42 -16.83 20.09 7.31
C GLY A 42 -15.65 19.28 7.78
N GLY A 43 -15.84 18.00 8.04
CA GLY A 43 -14.72 17.17 8.44
C GLY A 43 -13.75 16.93 7.30
N THR A 44 -12.61 16.36 7.59
CA THR A 44 -11.59 16.09 6.60
C THR A 44 -12.09 15.01 5.64
N LYS A 45 -12.04 15.31 4.36
CA LYS A 45 -12.52 14.38 3.37
C LYS A 45 -11.55 13.27 3.09
N CYS A 46 -12.07 12.14 2.62
CA CYS A 46 -11.23 11.03 2.24
C CYS A 46 -10.50 11.35 0.94
N SER A 47 -9.34 10.76 0.78
CA SER A 47 -8.57 10.91 -0.44
C SER A 47 -8.45 9.55 -1.09
N ALA A 48 -8.60 9.49 -2.39
CA ALA A 48 -8.46 8.23 -3.10
C ALA A 48 -7.05 7.68 -2.93
N ASP A 49 -6.06 8.55 -2.88
CA ASP A 49 -4.69 8.11 -2.72
C ASP A 49 -4.46 7.45 -1.38
N ALA A 50 -5.24 7.79 -0.39
CA ALA A 50 -5.05 7.23 0.94
C ALA A 50 -5.60 5.82 1.06
N THR A 51 -6.23 5.30 0.01
CA THR A 51 -6.75 3.95 0.03
C THR A 51 -5.79 2.96 -0.61
N LYS A 52 -4.64 3.42 -1.07
CA LYS A 52 -3.67 2.56 -1.73
C LYS A 52 -2.32 2.72 -1.11
N ASP A 53 -1.58 1.66 -1.05
CA ASP A 53 -0.24 1.68 -0.49
C ASP A 53 0.62 0.74 -1.32
N GLN A 54 1.87 1.08 -1.50
CA GLN A 54 2.79 0.29 -2.29
C GLN A 54 4.14 0.22 -1.63
N GLN A 55 4.84 -0.85 -1.82
CA GLN A 55 6.19 -0.95 -1.28
C GLN A 55 7.02 -1.86 -2.17
N ILE A 56 8.33 -1.72 -2.06
CA ILE A 56 9.23 -2.55 -2.79
C ILE A 56 9.37 -3.85 -2.04
N CYS A 57 9.49 -4.93 -2.75
CA CYS A 57 9.62 -6.24 -2.13
C CYS A 57 10.65 -7.07 -2.88
N ASN A 58 11.11 -8.12 -2.23
CA ASN A 58 12.08 -9.05 -2.80
C ASN A 58 13.26 -8.32 -3.44
N GLU A 59 13.88 -7.45 -2.67
CA GLU A 59 14.96 -6.64 -3.18
C GLU A 59 16.27 -7.36 -3.38
N ALA A 60 16.41 -8.52 -2.85
CA ALA A 60 17.66 -9.26 -2.99
C ALA A 60 17.92 -9.56 -4.45
N LYS A 61 19.17 -9.53 -4.83
CA LYS A 61 19.52 -9.81 -6.20
C LYS A 61 19.15 -11.23 -6.55
N CYS A 62 18.75 -11.41 -7.77
CA CYS A 62 18.41 -12.74 -8.23
C CYS A 62 19.67 -13.57 -8.30
N PRO A 63 19.67 -14.74 -7.66
CA PRO A 63 20.86 -15.57 -7.66
C PRO A 63 20.89 -16.33 -8.95
N GLY A 64 21.95 -16.94 -9.16
CA GLY A 64 22.03 -17.84 -10.24
C GLY A 64 22.22 -17.28 -11.57
N ILE A 65 21.62 -16.25 -11.82
CA ILE A 65 21.76 -15.68 -13.02
C ILE A 65 23.10 -15.41 -13.35
N GLU A 66 23.68 -14.76 -12.52
CA GLU A 66 24.97 -14.37 -12.80
C GLU A 66 25.81 -15.54 -12.72
N ILE A 67 25.40 -16.53 -12.13
CA ILE A 67 26.20 -17.58 -12.02
C ILE A 67 26.39 -18.26 -13.19
N ARG A 68 25.47 -18.37 -13.91
CA ARG A 68 25.62 -19.03 -14.97
C ARG A 68 26.68 -18.64 -15.70
N ASN A 69 27.09 -17.81 -15.49
CA ASN A 69 28.06 -17.39 -16.21
C ASN A 69 29.22 -17.83 -15.75
N ASN A 70 29.33 -18.19 -15.06
CA ASN A 70 30.31 -18.61 -14.69
C ASN A 70 30.46 -19.76 -14.74
N LEU A 71 30.12 -20.05 -14.74
CA LEU A 71 30.32 -21.06 -14.88
C LEU A 71 30.59 -21.48 -15.56
N THR A 72 30.68 -21.35 -15.48
CA THR A 72 31.02 -21.83 -15.97
C THR A 72 31.54 -22.11 -16.14
#